data_57bdd024e7bd52580c29a981b80d2d77
#
_entry.id   57bdd024e7bd52580c29a981b80d2d77
#
_cell.length_a   1.000
_cell.length_b   1.000
_cell.length_c   1.000
_cell.angle_alpha   90.00
_cell.angle_beta   90.00
_cell.angle_gamma   90.00
#
_symmetry.space_group_name_H-M   'P 1'
#
loop_
_entity.id
_entity.type
_entity.pdbx_description
1 polymer ?
#
loop_
_entity_poly.entity_id
_entity_poly.type
_entity_poly.pdbx_seq_one_letter_code
_entity_poly.pdbx_strand_id
1 'polypeptide(L)'
;IGASAFYGCTSLTEVNIPDTVTKLGQSAFAECTNVTKVTIPDSVTDLSKWTFYNNTNLTDVTIGNGVTNLDNYLFYRCNKLDNVTVPESVKKVGQYTFGGCTSMSSIQLPDSLESIDKCAFVDCDSLKNITIPKNVSSIGSNAFGYKVEKDTLVKGNDMTITGNESTAAKDYANANDITFDSLDPITTTNTEVPVATDTTQTTEVIV
;
A
#
# COMPACT_ATOMS: atom_id res chain seq x y z
N ILE A 1 14.91 11.94 -18.82
CA ILE A 1 14.01 11.46 -19.87
C ILE A 1 12.78 12.37 -19.86
N GLY A 2 12.44 12.96 -21.03
CA GLY A 2 11.35 13.93 -21.17
C GLY A 2 9.95 13.33 -21.07
N ALA A 3 8.92 14.20 -20.98
CA ALA A 3 7.53 13.77 -20.98
C ALA A 3 7.20 13.04 -22.28
N SER A 4 6.46 11.92 -22.17
CA SER A 4 5.99 11.07 -23.27
C SER A 4 7.09 10.57 -24.22
N ALA A 5 8.37 10.58 -23.81
CA ALA A 5 9.49 10.28 -24.71
C ALA A 5 9.40 8.89 -25.37
N PHE A 6 8.82 7.91 -24.68
CA PHE A 6 8.59 6.54 -25.15
C PHE A 6 7.12 6.14 -25.05
N TYR A 7 6.20 7.11 -25.05
CA TYR A 7 4.76 6.82 -24.97
C TYR A 7 4.33 5.88 -26.10
N GLY A 8 3.64 4.78 -25.75
CA GLY A 8 3.11 3.82 -26.72
C GLY A 8 4.17 2.99 -27.48
N CYS A 9 5.41 2.96 -26.97
CA CYS A 9 6.47 2.15 -27.58
C CYS A 9 6.24 0.66 -27.31
N THR A 10 5.25 0.06 -27.96
CA THR A 10 4.84 -1.34 -27.75
C THR A 10 5.88 -2.36 -28.21
N SER A 11 6.91 -1.97 -28.96
CA SER A 11 8.02 -2.85 -29.32
C SER A 11 9.07 -2.99 -28.20
N LEU A 12 9.03 -2.15 -27.16
CA LEU A 12 9.93 -2.26 -26.01
C LEU A 12 9.53 -3.46 -25.16
N THR A 13 10.48 -4.33 -24.88
CA THR A 13 10.35 -5.47 -23.97
C THR A 13 11.07 -5.24 -22.63
N GLU A 14 12.07 -4.36 -22.64
CA GLU A 14 12.87 -3.96 -21.48
C GLU A 14 13.03 -2.44 -21.44
N VAL A 15 13.10 -1.90 -20.24
CA VAL A 15 13.43 -0.50 -19.99
C VAL A 15 14.67 -0.46 -19.10
N ASN A 16 15.80 -0.07 -19.70
CA ASN A 16 17.06 0.13 -18.98
C ASN A 16 17.30 1.64 -18.80
N ILE A 17 17.18 2.12 -17.58
CA ILE A 17 17.34 3.54 -17.24
C ILE A 17 18.77 3.73 -16.70
N PRO A 18 19.65 4.47 -17.41
CA PRO A 18 21.01 4.69 -16.93
C PRO A 18 21.09 5.49 -15.62
N ASP A 19 22.12 5.26 -14.82
CA ASP A 19 22.37 5.93 -13.53
C ASP A 19 22.65 7.45 -13.67
N THR A 20 22.78 7.96 -14.89
CA THR A 20 22.87 9.40 -15.15
C THR A 20 21.52 10.10 -15.24
N VAL A 21 20.42 9.32 -15.27
CA VAL A 21 19.07 9.87 -15.35
C VAL A 21 18.58 10.25 -13.96
N THR A 22 18.24 11.54 -13.80
CA THR A 22 17.71 12.06 -12.54
C THR A 22 16.21 12.33 -12.57
N LYS A 23 15.60 12.33 -13.77
CA LYS A 23 14.19 12.63 -13.96
C LYS A 23 13.54 11.73 -15.01
N LEU A 24 12.37 11.18 -14.66
CA LEU A 24 11.43 10.54 -15.59
C LEU A 24 10.19 11.43 -15.72
N GLY A 25 9.97 11.97 -16.91
CA GLY A 25 8.88 12.90 -17.18
C GLY A 25 7.51 12.23 -17.21
N GLN A 26 6.46 13.03 -17.17
CA GLN A 26 5.08 12.57 -17.24
C GLN A 26 4.86 11.64 -18.44
N SER A 27 4.24 10.48 -18.22
CA SER A 27 3.93 9.49 -19.26
C SER A 27 5.14 9.00 -20.06
N ALA A 28 6.37 9.12 -19.55
CA ALA A 28 7.58 8.84 -20.32
C ALA A 28 7.63 7.44 -20.91
N PHE A 29 7.08 6.44 -20.23
CA PHE A 29 6.98 5.03 -20.66
C PHE A 29 5.55 4.52 -20.57
N ALA A 30 4.54 5.39 -20.65
CA ALA A 30 3.15 4.97 -20.60
C ALA A 30 2.81 4.15 -21.86
N GLU A 31 1.95 3.16 -21.70
CA GLU A 31 1.45 2.28 -22.78
C GLU A 31 2.54 1.45 -23.51
N CYS A 32 3.70 1.24 -22.89
CA CYS A 32 4.71 0.30 -23.37
C CYS A 32 4.30 -1.13 -22.97
N THR A 33 3.23 -1.62 -23.62
CA THR A 33 2.48 -2.81 -23.17
C THR A 33 3.25 -4.12 -23.17
N ASN A 34 4.44 -4.20 -23.80
CA ASN A 34 5.28 -5.41 -23.82
C ASN A 34 6.45 -5.36 -22.82
N VAL A 35 6.61 -4.27 -22.09
CA VAL A 35 7.61 -4.19 -21.01
C VAL A 35 7.17 -5.09 -19.86
N THR A 36 8.08 -5.95 -19.42
CA THR A 36 7.84 -6.91 -18.32
C THR A 36 8.52 -6.53 -17.02
N LYS A 37 9.66 -5.83 -17.10
CA LYS A 37 10.45 -5.44 -15.94
C LYS A 37 11.01 -4.04 -16.07
N VAL A 38 11.04 -3.31 -14.96
CA VAL A 38 11.64 -1.97 -14.86
C VAL A 38 12.49 -1.89 -13.60
N THR A 39 13.71 -1.35 -13.75
CA THR A 39 14.53 -0.91 -12.63
C THR A 39 14.72 0.59 -12.73
N ILE A 40 14.26 1.32 -11.73
CA ILE A 40 14.45 2.76 -11.58
C ILE A 40 15.68 2.97 -10.72
N PRO A 41 16.76 3.57 -11.22
CA PRO A 41 18.02 3.70 -10.47
C PRO A 41 17.91 4.72 -9.33
N ASP A 42 18.83 4.65 -8.37
CA ASP A 42 18.92 5.57 -7.23
C ASP A 42 19.11 7.03 -7.63
N SER A 43 19.63 7.27 -8.83
CA SER A 43 19.83 8.62 -9.36
C SER A 43 18.52 9.36 -9.67
N VAL A 44 17.41 8.63 -9.88
CA VAL A 44 16.11 9.23 -10.19
C VAL A 44 15.48 9.80 -8.92
N THR A 45 15.38 11.12 -8.87
CA THR A 45 14.74 11.87 -7.77
C THR A 45 13.40 12.49 -8.16
N ASP A 46 13.12 12.61 -9.46
CA ASP A 46 11.85 13.13 -10.00
C ASP A 46 11.20 12.05 -10.87
N LEU A 47 10.20 11.39 -10.32
CA LEU A 47 9.40 10.34 -10.96
C LEU A 47 7.98 10.85 -11.11
N SER A 48 7.68 11.38 -12.32
CA SER A 48 6.43 12.09 -12.56
C SER A 48 5.22 11.15 -12.72
N LYS A 49 4.02 11.74 -12.62
CA LYS A 49 2.74 11.01 -12.77
C LYS A 49 2.63 10.31 -14.12
N TRP A 50 1.90 9.18 -14.15
CA TRP A 50 1.63 8.35 -15.33
C TRP A 50 2.85 7.75 -16.00
N THR A 51 4.05 7.82 -15.43
CA THR A 51 5.30 7.40 -16.11
C THR A 51 5.20 5.99 -16.68
N PHE A 52 4.59 5.05 -15.97
CA PHE A 52 4.40 3.65 -16.40
C PHE A 52 2.93 3.26 -16.53
N TYR A 53 2.05 4.23 -16.77
CA TYR A 53 0.62 4.00 -16.97
C TYR A 53 0.34 2.95 -18.05
N ASN A 54 -0.58 2.03 -17.78
CA ASN A 54 -1.10 1.02 -18.73
C ASN A 54 -0.02 0.11 -19.36
N ASN A 55 1.05 -0.22 -18.59
CA ASN A 55 2.02 -1.23 -18.98
C ASN A 55 1.50 -2.61 -18.56
N THR A 56 0.58 -3.15 -19.36
CA THR A 56 -0.26 -4.30 -18.99
C THR A 56 0.50 -5.60 -18.79
N ASN A 57 1.72 -5.75 -19.32
CA ASN A 57 2.58 -6.93 -19.13
C ASN A 57 3.68 -6.71 -18.07
N LEU A 58 3.76 -5.53 -17.46
CA LEU A 58 4.75 -5.25 -16.42
C LEU A 58 4.45 -6.12 -15.18
N THR A 59 5.43 -6.95 -14.79
CA THR A 59 5.34 -7.88 -13.64
C THR A 59 6.20 -7.43 -12.46
N ASP A 60 7.37 -6.84 -12.75
CA ASP A 60 8.40 -6.56 -11.75
C ASP A 60 8.87 -5.10 -11.83
N VAL A 61 8.87 -4.42 -10.70
CA VAL A 61 9.39 -3.05 -10.55
C VAL A 61 10.32 -2.97 -9.35
N THR A 62 11.54 -2.49 -9.57
CA THR A 62 12.45 -2.09 -8.50
C THR A 62 12.58 -0.57 -8.52
N ILE A 63 12.30 0.08 -7.40
CA ILE A 63 12.37 1.54 -7.25
C ILE A 63 13.62 1.88 -6.45
N GLY A 64 14.46 2.77 -6.99
CA GLY A 64 15.71 3.22 -6.36
C GLY A 64 15.48 4.21 -5.21
N ASN A 65 16.48 4.33 -4.35
CA ASN A 65 16.43 5.13 -3.12
C ASN A 65 16.38 6.67 -3.33
N GLY A 66 16.54 7.16 -4.56
CA GLY A 66 16.34 8.58 -4.89
C GLY A 66 14.88 9.00 -4.89
N VAL A 67 13.93 8.05 -5.05
CA VAL A 67 12.51 8.33 -5.13
C VAL A 67 11.93 8.51 -3.73
N THR A 68 11.31 9.67 -3.47
CA THR A 68 10.65 9.97 -2.19
C THR A 68 9.13 9.92 -2.25
N ASN A 69 8.56 10.02 -3.44
CA ASN A 69 7.11 9.97 -3.64
C ASN A 69 6.79 9.12 -4.86
N LEU A 70 5.81 8.24 -4.72
CA LEU A 70 5.17 7.57 -5.86
C LEU A 70 4.02 8.45 -6.31
N ASP A 71 4.21 9.12 -7.45
CA ASP A 71 3.25 10.13 -7.94
C ASP A 71 1.95 9.49 -8.46
N ASN A 72 0.94 10.32 -8.72
CA ASN A 72 -0.38 9.90 -9.12
C ASN A 72 -0.36 9.05 -10.41
N TYR A 73 -1.14 7.97 -10.44
CA TYR A 73 -1.31 7.09 -11.58
C TYR A 73 -0.03 6.43 -12.10
N LEU A 74 1.03 6.37 -11.29
CA LEU A 74 2.36 5.94 -11.73
C LEU A 74 2.35 4.57 -12.41
N PHE A 75 1.67 3.59 -11.81
CA PHE A 75 1.51 2.22 -12.32
C PHE A 75 0.03 1.87 -12.59
N TYR A 76 -0.81 2.88 -12.81
CA TYR A 76 -2.23 2.65 -13.02
C TYR A 76 -2.47 1.73 -14.23
N ARG A 77 -3.27 0.67 -14.04
CA ARG A 77 -3.55 -0.39 -15.03
C ARG A 77 -2.34 -1.24 -15.45
N CYS A 78 -1.33 -1.38 -14.60
CA CYS A 78 -0.32 -2.41 -14.76
C CYS A 78 -0.89 -3.75 -14.26
N ASN A 79 -1.78 -4.34 -15.05
CA ASN A 79 -2.64 -5.46 -14.61
C ASN A 79 -1.87 -6.70 -14.12
N LYS A 80 -0.66 -6.96 -14.64
CA LYS A 80 0.19 -8.10 -14.25
C LYS A 80 1.22 -7.77 -13.17
N LEU A 81 1.25 -6.51 -12.70
CA LEU A 81 2.22 -6.09 -11.68
C LEU A 81 1.93 -6.80 -10.36
N ASP A 82 2.90 -7.58 -9.88
CA ASP A 82 2.83 -8.31 -8.61
C ASP A 82 4.05 -8.04 -7.73
N ASN A 83 5.25 -7.93 -8.31
CA ASN A 83 6.48 -7.69 -7.58
C ASN A 83 6.90 -6.22 -7.61
N VAL A 84 6.71 -5.49 -6.51
CA VAL A 84 7.18 -4.12 -6.35
C VAL A 84 8.07 -3.99 -5.14
N THR A 85 9.34 -3.59 -5.36
CA THR A 85 10.24 -3.21 -4.28
C THR A 85 10.15 -1.70 -4.08
N VAL A 86 9.56 -1.29 -2.95
CA VAL A 86 9.42 0.11 -2.54
C VAL A 86 10.51 0.43 -1.51
N PRO A 87 11.41 1.40 -1.77
CA PRO A 87 12.52 1.71 -0.88
C PRO A 87 12.09 2.53 0.34
N GLU A 88 12.95 2.51 1.39
CA GLU A 88 12.74 3.28 2.63
C GLU A 88 12.79 4.82 2.44
N SER A 89 13.13 5.31 1.27
CA SER A 89 13.05 6.74 0.94
C SER A 89 11.62 7.22 0.68
N VAL A 90 10.69 6.30 0.36
CA VAL A 90 9.33 6.67 -0.05
C VAL A 90 8.48 7.04 1.16
N LYS A 91 7.90 8.23 1.11
CA LYS A 91 7.03 8.81 2.14
C LYS A 91 5.57 8.89 1.73
N LYS A 92 5.30 8.82 0.44
CA LYS A 92 3.94 8.99 -0.09
C LYS A 92 3.63 8.03 -1.22
N VAL A 93 2.43 7.41 -1.17
CA VAL A 93 1.80 6.73 -2.30
C VAL A 93 0.67 7.61 -2.82
N GLY A 94 0.79 8.09 -4.06
CA GLY A 94 -0.14 9.01 -4.69
C GLY A 94 -1.46 8.38 -5.11
N GLN A 95 -2.33 9.23 -5.63
CA GLN A 95 -3.67 8.84 -6.07
C GLN A 95 -3.60 7.87 -7.25
N TYR A 96 -4.34 6.75 -7.17
CA TYR A 96 -4.39 5.69 -8.20
C TYR A 96 -3.02 5.10 -8.57
N THR A 97 -1.99 5.24 -7.74
CA THR A 97 -0.62 4.78 -8.06
C THR A 97 -0.60 3.33 -8.52
N PHE A 98 -1.26 2.43 -7.81
CA PHE A 98 -1.39 1.01 -8.12
C PHE A 98 -2.80 0.60 -8.53
N GLY A 99 -3.67 1.57 -8.85
CA GLY A 99 -5.04 1.27 -9.26
C GLY A 99 -5.07 0.38 -10.50
N GLY A 100 -5.87 -0.68 -10.48
CA GLY A 100 -5.95 -1.66 -11.57
C GLY A 100 -4.77 -2.62 -11.66
N CYS A 101 -3.91 -2.73 -10.65
CA CYS A 101 -2.89 -3.78 -10.54
C CYS A 101 -3.55 -5.09 -10.07
N THR A 102 -4.37 -5.69 -10.93
CA THR A 102 -5.27 -6.81 -10.57
C THR A 102 -4.54 -8.07 -10.14
N SER A 103 -3.28 -8.26 -10.56
CA SER A 103 -2.45 -9.41 -10.15
C SER A 103 -1.69 -9.20 -8.84
N MET A 104 -1.62 -7.95 -8.33
CA MET A 104 -0.86 -7.65 -7.11
C MET A 104 -1.43 -8.41 -5.92
N SER A 105 -0.71 -9.45 -5.48
CA SER A 105 -1.11 -10.30 -4.36
C SER A 105 -0.57 -9.82 -3.02
N SER A 106 0.56 -9.11 -3.03
CA SER A 106 1.18 -8.51 -1.87
C SER A 106 2.03 -7.30 -2.25
N ILE A 107 2.23 -6.40 -1.30
CA ILE A 107 3.21 -5.31 -1.38
C ILE A 107 3.73 -5.01 0.02
N GLN A 108 5.04 -4.81 0.14
CA GLN A 108 5.63 -4.34 1.37
C GLN A 108 5.78 -2.82 1.33
N LEU A 109 5.11 -2.14 2.24
CA LEU A 109 5.21 -0.70 2.42
C LEU A 109 6.33 -0.38 3.41
N PRO A 110 7.18 0.62 3.14
CA PRO A 110 8.32 0.96 3.99
C PRO A 110 7.87 1.68 5.28
N ASP A 111 8.64 1.52 6.36
CA ASP A 111 8.36 2.17 7.65
C ASP A 111 8.42 3.71 7.57
N SER A 112 9.09 4.25 6.58
CA SER A 112 9.16 5.70 6.29
C SER A 112 7.87 6.29 5.73
N LEU A 113 6.90 5.44 5.30
CA LEU A 113 5.68 5.89 4.63
C LEU A 113 4.81 6.74 5.58
N GLU A 114 4.40 7.92 5.13
CA GLU A 114 3.64 8.90 5.91
C GLU A 114 2.18 9.01 5.43
N SER A 115 1.91 8.77 4.12
CA SER A 115 0.56 8.92 3.56
C SER A 115 0.29 8.01 2.36
N ILE A 116 -0.98 7.62 2.23
CA ILE A 116 -1.54 6.87 1.10
C ILE A 116 -2.75 7.65 0.60
N ASP A 117 -2.73 8.07 -0.66
CA ASP A 117 -3.77 8.92 -1.21
C ASP A 117 -5.02 8.12 -1.66
N LYS A 118 -6.04 8.87 -2.07
CA LYS A 118 -7.33 8.36 -2.56
C LYS A 118 -7.15 7.31 -3.67
N CYS A 119 -7.87 6.18 -3.57
CA CYS A 119 -7.92 5.14 -4.59
C CYS A 119 -6.55 4.54 -4.96
N ALA A 120 -5.54 4.65 -4.07
CA ALA A 120 -4.17 4.22 -4.38
C ALA A 120 -4.06 2.76 -4.83
N PHE A 121 -4.92 1.87 -4.29
CA PHE A 121 -4.99 0.44 -4.59
C PHE A 121 -6.39 -0.01 -5.02
N VAL A 122 -7.16 0.87 -5.67
CA VAL A 122 -8.46 0.49 -6.24
C VAL A 122 -8.28 -0.57 -7.33
N ASP A 123 -9.19 -1.52 -7.47
CA ASP A 123 -9.10 -2.63 -8.43
C ASP A 123 -7.85 -3.54 -8.25
N CYS A 124 -7.26 -3.60 -7.05
CA CYS A 124 -6.22 -4.58 -6.72
C CYS A 124 -6.88 -5.88 -6.25
N ASP A 125 -7.52 -6.61 -7.17
CA ASP A 125 -8.42 -7.73 -6.84
C ASP A 125 -7.73 -8.90 -6.12
N SER A 126 -6.43 -9.09 -6.35
CA SER A 126 -5.64 -10.15 -5.72
C SER A 126 -5.09 -9.76 -4.33
N LEU A 127 -5.12 -8.46 -3.97
CA LEU A 127 -4.59 -7.97 -2.69
C LEU A 127 -5.58 -8.25 -1.56
N LYS A 128 -5.32 -9.34 -0.81
CA LYS A 128 -6.19 -9.79 0.28
C LYS A 128 -5.72 -9.34 1.66
N ASN A 129 -4.43 -9.07 1.80
CA ASN A 129 -3.83 -8.64 3.05
C ASN A 129 -2.82 -7.53 2.78
N ILE A 130 -2.79 -6.54 3.65
CA ILE A 130 -1.77 -5.50 3.62
C ILE A 130 -1.40 -5.07 5.03
N THR A 131 -0.09 -4.94 5.28
CA THR A 131 0.40 -4.35 6.52
C THR A 131 0.67 -2.87 6.30
N ILE A 132 0.03 -2.02 7.10
CA ILE A 132 0.21 -0.57 7.06
C ILE A 132 1.18 -0.16 8.16
N PRO A 133 2.32 0.47 7.81
CA PRO A 133 3.28 0.94 8.79
C PRO A 133 2.67 1.96 9.76
N LYS A 134 3.12 1.94 11.02
CA LYS A 134 2.60 2.80 12.10
C LYS A 134 2.76 4.31 11.84
N ASN A 135 3.72 4.68 10.99
CA ASN A 135 4.00 6.08 10.65
C ASN A 135 3.03 6.66 9.62
N VAL A 136 2.20 5.83 8.99
CA VAL A 136 1.15 6.31 8.08
C VAL A 136 0.10 7.08 8.90
N SER A 137 0.07 8.40 8.69
CA SER A 137 -0.82 9.32 9.40
C SER A 137 -2.13 9.58 8.67
N SER A 138 -2.20 9.28 7.36
CA SER A 138 -3.39 9.48 6.55
C SER A 138 -3.57 8.43 5.45
N ILE A 139 -4.80 7.96 5.30
CA ILE A 139 -5.23 7.05 4.22
C ILE A 139 -6.45 7.68 3.55
N GLY A 140 -6.33 7.94 2.25
CA GLY A 140 -7.37 8.57 1.45
C GLY A 140 -8.58 7.67 1.22
N SER A 141 -9.70 8.27 0.85
CA SER A 141 -10.94 7.54 0.58
C SER A 141 -10.75 6.48 -0.52
N ASN A 142 -11.34 5.30 -0.32
CA ASN A 142 -11.31 4.17 -1.25
C ASN A 142 -9.89 3.69 -1.63
N ALA A 143 -8.91 3.94 -0.75
CA ALA A 143 -7.52 3.53 -1.00
C ALA A 143 -7.40 2.00 -1.11
N PHE A 144 -8.15 1.26 -0.31
CA PHE A 144 -8.16 -0.20 -0.25
C PHE A 144 -9.57 -0.77 -0.20
N GLY A 145 -9.75 -1.99 -0.71
CA GLY A 145 -11.01 -2.73 -0.61
C GLY A 145 -12.11 -2.23 -1.53
N TYR A 146 -11.78 -1.46 -2.54
CA TYR A 146 -12.72 -0.93 -3.52
C TYR A 146 -12.35 -1.32 -4.95
N LYS A 147 -13.37 -1.41 -5.81
CA LYS A 147 -13.23 -1.66 -7.25
C LYS A 147 -14.18 -0.77 -8.05
N VAL A 148 -13.89 -0.62 -9.34
CA VAL A 148 -14.75 0.10 -10.27
C VAL A 148 -15.65 -0.88 -11.02
N GLU A 149 -16.97 -0.75 -10.86
CA GLU A 149 -17.98 -1.47 -11.62
C GLU A 149 -18.90 -0.49 -12.33
N LYS A 150 -19.01 -0.59 -13.64
CA LYS A 150 -19.87 0.31 -14.45
C LYS A 150 -19.68 1.78 -14.08
N ASP A 151 -18.41 2.22 -14.05
CA ASP A 151 -17.99 3.59 -13.72
C ASP A 151 -18.36 4.06 -12.29
N THR A 152 -18.71 3.14 -11.41
CA THR A 152 -19.03 3.41 -10.01
C THR A 152 -18.05 2.70 -9.09
N LEU A 153 -17.58 3.40 -8.06
CA LEU A 153 -16.78 2.78 -7.00
C LEU A 153 -17.71 1.97 -6.09
N VAL A 154 -17.43 0.68 -5.98
CA VAL A 154 -18.15 -0.24 -5.10
C VAL A 154 -17.18 -0.92 -4.16
N LYS A 155 -17.67 -1.43 -3.02
CA LYS A 155 -16.87 -2.26 -2.13
C LYS A 155 -16.43 -3.50 -2.90
N GLY A 156 -15.14 -3.79 -2.85
CA GLY A 156 -14.50 -4.90 -3.56
C GLY A 156 -14.47 -6.18 -2.74
N ASN A 157 -13.34 -6.86 -2.82
CA ASN A 157 -13.14 -8.14 -2.16
C ASN A 157 -12.96 -8.01 -0.64
N ASP A 158 -13.25 -9.09 0.07
CA ASP A 158 -12.83 -9.24 1.46
C ASP A 158 -11.31 -9.14 1.55
N MET A 159 -10.86 -8.21 2.37
CA MET A 159 -9.44 -8.02 2.65
C MET A 159 -9.22 -7.76 4.14
N THR A 160 -7.99 -7.95 4.57
CA THR A 160 -7.55 -7.65 5.93
C THR A 160 -6.47 -6.57 5.90
N ILE A 161 -6.62 -5.57 6.74
CA ILE A 161 -5.57 -4.59 7.02
C ILE A 161 -4.92 -4.97 8.34
N THR A 162 -3.60 -5.12 8.33
CA THR A 162 -2.80 -5.36 9.53
C THR A 162 -2.07 -4.08 9.92
N GLY A 163 -2.08 -3.73 11.19
CA GLY A 163 -1.43 -2.50 11.68
C GLY A 163 -1.48 -2.35 13.19
N ASN A 164 -1.02 -1.22 13.70
CA ASN A 164 -1.10 -0.92 15.12
C ASN A 164 -2.43 -0.29 15.51
N GLU A 165 -2.88 -0.51 16.74
CA GLU A 165 -4.02 0.19 17.32
C GLU A 165 -3.76 1.71 17.38
N SER A 166 -4.80 2.51 17.42
CA SER A 166 -4.71 3.97 17.45
C SER A 166 -3.94 4.59 16.29
N THR A 167 -4.02 3.99 15.09
CA THR A 167 -3.40 4.48 13.85
C THR A 167 -4.43 4.72 12.75
N ALA A 168 -4.03 5.47 11.71
CA ALA A 168 -4.86 5.69 10.53
C ALA A 168 -5.29 4.36 9.85
N ALA A 169 -4.50 3.29 9.98
CA ALA A 169 -4.84 1.97 9.48
C ALA A 169 -6.10 1.41 10.15
N LYS A 170 -6.18 1.48 11.47
CA LYS A 170 -7.34 1.05 12.26
C LYS A 170 -8.57 1.89 11.95
N ASP A 171 -8.40 3.22 11.93
CA ASP A 171 -9.50 4.15 11.64
C ASP A 171 -10.07 3.91 10.23
N TYR A 172 -9.19 3.72 9.24
CA TYR A 172 -9.59 3.43 7.87
C TYR A 172 -10.34 2.09 7.78
N ALA A 173 -9.82 1.03 8.40
CA ALA A 173 -10.46 -0.28 8.39
C ALA A 173 -11.87 -0.22 9.00
N ASN A 174 -12.04 0.43 10.15
CA ASN A 174 -13.32 0.61 10.82
C ASN A 174 -14.31 1.43 9.96
N ALA A 175 -13.85 2.53 9.36
CA ALA A 175 -14.71 3.41 8.55
C ALA A 175 -15.18 2.76 7.24
N ASN A 176 -14.51 1.69 6.80
CA ASN A 176 -14.80 1.00 5.54
C ASN A 176 -15.26 -0.46 5.74
N ASP A 177 -15.56 -0.90 6.96
CA ASP A 177 -15.93 -2.29 7.32
C ASP A 177 -14.94 -3.31 6.74
N ILE A 178 -13.65 -3.05 6.91
CA ILE A 178 -12.56 -3.94 6.53
C ILE A 178 -12.05 -4.64 7.78
N THR A 179 -11.76 -5.94 7.68
CA THR A 179 -11.14 -6.69 8.79
C THR A 179 -9.81 -6.07 9.19
N PHE A 180 -9.60 -5.89 10.49
CA PHE A 180 -8.37 -5.36 11.02
C PHE A 180 -7.69 -6.35 11.96
N ASP A 181 -6.40 -6.64 11.70
CA ASP A 181 -5.54 -7.45 12.55
C ASP A 181 -4.53 -6.55 13.27
N SER A 182 -4.53 -6.58 14.60
CA SER A 182 -3.62 -5.75 15.41
C SER A 182 -2.22 -6.35 15.51
N LEU A 183 -1.20 -5.51 15.27
CA LEU A 183 0.20 -5.83 15.57
C LEU A 183 0.59 -5.55 17.03
N ASP A 184 -0.27 -4.86 17.78
CA ASP A 184 0.02 -4.56 19.17
C ASP A 184 -0.13 -5.82 20.04
N PRO A 185 0.73 -6.01 21.03
CA PRO A 185 0.65 -7.16 21.91
C PRO A 185 -0.71 -7.17 22.64
N ILE A 186 -1.33 -8.34 22.74
CA ILE A 186 -2.55 -8.52 23.51
C ILE A 186 -2.23 -8.20 24.97
N THR A 187 -2.60 -7.02 25.43
CA THR A 187 -2.61 -6.71 26.86
C THR A 187 -3.79 -7.45 27.47
N THR A 188 -3.55 -8.66 27.97
CA THR A 188 -4.49 -9.31 28.89
C THR A 188 -4.51 -8.46 30.16
N THR A 189 -5.46 -7.53 30.25
CA THR A 189 -5.84 -6.96 31.55
C THR A 189 -6.43 -8.12 32.35
N ASN A 190 -5.58 -8.72 33.19
CA ASN A 190 -6.03 -9.66 34.18
C ASN A 190 -6.84 -8.83 35.20
N THR A 191 -8.14 -8.70 34.96
CA THR A 191 -9.06 -8.26 36.00
C THR A 191 -9.11 -9.39 37.02
N GLU A 192 -8.16 -9.40 37.97
CA GLU A 192 -8.31 -10.15 39.19
C GLU A 192 -9.60 -9.64 39.85
N VAL A 193 -10.62 -10.46 39.76
CA VAL A 193 -11.82 -10.29 40.60
C VAL A 193 -11.32 -10.43 42.05
N PRO A 194 -11.48 -9.42 42.92
CA PRO A 194 -11.08 -9.58 44.30
C PRO A 194 -11.88 -10.74 44.92
N VAL A 195 -11.18 -11.80 45.26
CA VAL A 195 -11.77 -12.87 46.09
C VAL A 195 -12.12 -12.25 47.43
N ALA A 196 -13.40 -12.08 47.71
CA ALA A 196 -13.88 -11.68 49.02
C ALA A 196 -13.50 -12.78 50.01
N THR A 197 -12.53 -12.52 50.88
CA THR A 197 -12.22 -13.35 52.03
C THR A 197 -13.31 -13.12 53.08
N ASP A 198 -14.26 -14.07 53.11
CA ASP A 198 -15.22 -14.16 54.21
C ASP A 198 -14.50 -14.67 55.47
N THR A 199 -14.19 -13.76 56.39
CA THR A 199 -13.71 -14.07 57.73
C THR A 199 -14.90 -14.19 58.70
N THR A 200 -15.58 -15.33 58.69
CA THR A 200 -16.46 -15.71 59.80
C THR A 200 -15.61 -16.18 60.99
N GLN A 201 -15.38 -15.32 61.95
CA GLN A 201 -14.90 -15.69 63.26
C GLN A 201 -16.02 -16.38 64.06
N THR A 202 -15.87 -17.66 64.25
CA THR A 202 -16.64 -18.42 65.27
C THR A 202 -15.95 -18.23 66.62
N THR A 203 -16.60 -17.49 67.51
CA THR A 203 -16.26 -17.44 68.92
C THR A 203 -16.78 -18.65 69.67
N GLU A 204 -15.92 -19.59 70.10
CA GLU A 204 -16.27 -20.61 71.07
C GLU A 204 -16.28 -20.02 72.46
N VAL A 205 -17.43 -20.16 73.11
CA VAL A 205 -17.58 -19.91 74.55
C VAL A 205 -17.39 -21.23 75.29
N ILE A 206 -16.35 -21.34 76.14
CA ILE A 206 -16.11 -22.46 77.04
C ILE A 206 -16.76 -22.10 78.40
N VAL A 207 -17.63 -23.00 78.90
CA VAL A 207 -18.11 -23.10 80.28
C VAL A 207 -17.53 -24.33 80.92
#